data_56b56b94b84ea787ac97d03831f468df
#
_entry.id   56b56b94b84ea787ac97d03831f468df
#
_cell.length_a   1.000
_cell.length_b   1.000
_cell.length_c   1.000
_cell.angle_alpha   90.00
_cell.angle_beta   90.00
_cell.angle_gamma   90.00
#
_symmetry.space_group_name_H-M   'P 1'
#
loop_
_entity.id
_entity.type
_entity.pdbx_description
1 polymer ?
#
loop_
_entity_poly.entity_id
_entity_poly.type
_entity_poly.pdbx_seq_one_letter_code
_entity_poly.pdbx_strand_id
1 'polypeptide(L)'
;MHRIAVIGASGYTGVELLRLLSRHSLVELVCVTSRQYAGQLVSEVFPSLQGCLDLAFEDVDPADLAERADLVFTAVPHQAAMGMIPELLRAGCRVVDLSADFRISDLSTYEAWYQEHTAAELLSEAVYGLPELFRKQIPAARLVANPGCYPTSVALAMAPLLENALIDPATIIVDSKSGTSGAGRAAKVDTLFCEVNEGFKAYSLPRH
;
A
#
# COMPACT_ATOMS: atom_id res chain seq x y z
N MET A 1 17.66 9.85 -12.21
CA MET A 1 17.05 9.01 -11.15
C MET A 1 15.69 9.61 -10.84
N HIS A 2 14.72 8.79 -10.46
CA HIS A 2 13.39 9.26 -10.06
C HIS A 2 13.42 9.57 -8.56
N ARG A 3 12.99 10.77 -8.20
CA ARG A 3 12.90 11.20 -6.80
C ARG A 3 11.63 10.60 -6.19
N ILE A 4 11.79 9.82 -5.15
CA ILE A 4 10.70 9.08 -4.52
C ILE A 4 10.54 9.48 -3.06
N ALA A 5 9.29 9.68 -2.64
CA ALA A 5 8.94 9.81 -1.25
C ALA A 5 8.03 8.65 -0.78
N VAL A 6 8.10 8.34 0.51
CA VAL A 6 7.26 7.33 1.14
C VAL A 6 6.54 7.93 2.34
N ILE A 7 5.23 8.10 2.22
CA ILE A 7 4.36 8.54 3.31
C ILE A 7 3.95 7.34 4.17
N GLY A 8 4.09 7.45 5.49
CA GLY A 8 3.78 6.36 6.41
C GLY A 8 4.86 5.27 6.46
N ALA A 9 6.12 5.66 6.25
CA ALA A 9 7.26 4.76 6.09
C ALA A 9 7.63 3.95 7.35
N SER A 10 7.04 4.25 8.51
CA SER A 10 7.34 3.55 9.78
C SER A 10 6.52 2.27 10.02
N GLY A 11 5.58 1.93 9.14
CA GLY A 11 4.87 0.64 9.16
C GLY A 11 5.69 -0.49 8.52
N TYR A 12 5.23 -1.75 8.66
CA TYR A 12 5.91 -2.90 8.02
C TYR A 12 5.96 -2.78 6.50
N THR A 13 4.89 -2.33 5.87
CA THR A 13 4.88 -2.07 4.41
C THR A 13 5.86 -0.96 4.05
N GLY A 14 5.93 0.10 4.87
CA GLY A 14 6.86 1.20 4.67
C GLY A 14 8.32 0.74 4.74
N VAL A 15 8.71 0.02 5.79
CA VAL A 15 10.10 -0.47 5.91
C VAL A 15 10.49 -1.41 4.77
N GLU A 16 9.56 -2.22 4.27
CA GLU A 16 9.81 -3.08 3.12
C GLU A 16 9.99 -2.28 1.82
N LEU A 17 9.21 -1.23 1.61
CA LEU A 17 9.44 -0.27 0.52
C LEU A 17 10.83 0.36 0.62
N LEU A 18 11.23 0.84 1.80
CA LEU A 18 12.56 1.42 2.00
C LEU A 18 13.66 0.42 1.67
N ARG A 19 13.52 -0.84 2.10
CA ARG A 19 14.48 -1.92 1.81
C ARG A 19 14.62 -2.19 0.30
N LEU A 20 13.51 -2.16 -0.44
CA LEU A 20 13.51 -2.38 -1.89
C LEU A 20 14.04 -1.17 -2.65
N LEU A 21 13.55 0.02 -2.30
CA LEU A 21 13.88 1.26 -3.02
C LEU A 21 15.32 1.71 -2.79
N SER A 22 15.89 1.49 -1.59
CA SER A 22 17.29 1.82 -1.29
C SER A 22 18.31 1.09 -2.16
N ARG A 23 17.92 -0.02 -2.78
CA ARG A 23 18.76 -0.82 -3.67
C ARG A 23 18.42 -0.67 -5.14
N HIS A 24 17.44 0.17 -5.47
CA HIS A 24 16.97 0.32 -6.85
C HIS A 24 17.80 1.36 -7.60
N SER A 25 18.48 0.95 -8.68
CA SER A 25 19.48 1.78 -9.40
C SER A 25 18.93 3.05 -10.06
N LEU A 26 17.62 3.15 -10.29
CA LEU A 26 16.95 4.30 -10.91
C LEU A 26 16.21 5.20 -9.92
N VAL A 27 16.33 4.92 -8.63
CA VAL A 27 15.56 5.60 -7.57
C VAL A 27 16.48 6.36 -6.63
N GLU A 28 16.05 7.53 -6.24
CA GLU A 28 16.57 8.33 -5.15
C GLU A 28 15.44 8.54 -4.12
N LEU A 29 15.61 8.01 -2.91
CA LEU A 29 14.70 8.28 -1.80
C LEU A 29 15.01 9.67 -1.25
N VAL A 30 14.08 10.62 -1.41
CA VAL A 30 14.27 12.02 -1.02
C VAL A 30 13.55 12.40 0.27
N CYS A 31 12.51 11.64 0.64
CA CYS A 31 11.76 11.89 1.87
C CYS A 31 11.05 10.63 2.35
N VAL A 32 11.03 10.43 3.66
CA VAL A 32 10.28 9.35 4.32
C VAL A 32 9.54 9.94 5.52
N THR A 33 8.22 9.72 5.59
CA THR A 33 7.44 10.39 6.64
C THR A 33 6.97 9.45 7.74
N SER A 34 6.97 9.96 8.95
CA SER A 34 6.32 9.36 10.12
C SER A 34 6.13 10.41 11.21
N ARG A 35 4.88 10.69 11.60
CA ARG A 35 4.61 11.57 12.74
C ARG A 35 5.22 11.06 14.03
N GLN A 36 5.17 9.75 14.26
CA GLN A 36 5.65 9.12 15.50
C GLN A 36 7.17 9.19 15.66
N TYR A 37 7.92 9.15 14.56
CA TYR A 37 9.38 9.06 14.56
C TYR A 37 10.05 10.28 13.91
N ALA A 38 9.33 11.39 13.74
CA ALA A 38 9.88 12.61 13.15
C ALA A 38 11.17 13.04 13.86
N GLY A 39 12.21 13.32 13.06
CA GLY A 39 13.55 13.69 13.53
C GLY A 39 14.48 12.51 13.85
N GLN A 40 14.00 11.25 13.91
CA GLN A 40 14.83 10.08 14.17
C GLN A 40 15.36 9.49 12.85
N LEU A 41 16.57 8.99 12.87
CA LEU A 41 17.13 8.28 11.71
C LEU A 41 16.36 6.98 11.44
N VAL A 42 16.17 6.68 10.15
CA VAL A 42 15.54 5.42 9.72
C VAL A 42 16.30 4.22 10.29
N SER A 43 17.63 4.28 10.32
CA SER A 43 18.50 3.21 10.84
C SER A 43 18.40 3.02 12.36
N GLU A 44 18.01 4.04 13.12
CA GLU A 44 17.75 3.91 14.57
C GLU A 44 16.43 3.19 14.83
N VAL A 45 15.39 3.51 14.04
CA VAL A 45 14.08 2.85 14.16
C VAL A 45 14.10 1.45 13.55
N PHE A 46 14.85 1.27 12.47
CA PHE A 46 15.00 0.01 11.74
C PHE A 46 16.47 -0.35 11.54
N PRO A 47 17.13 -1.00 12.53
CA PRO A 47 18.55 -1.36 12.44
C PRO A 47 18.91 -2.21 11.22
N SER A 48 17.94 -2.94 10.64
CA SER A 48 18.12 -3.72 9.40
C SER A 48 18.42 -2.87 8.15
N LEU A 49 18.18 -1.56 8.22
CA LEU A 49 18.47 -0.59 7.15
C LEU A 49 19.75 0.22 7.41
N GLN A 50 20.50 -0.10 8.45
CA GLN A 50 21.77 0.57 8.76
C GLN A 50 22.77 0.42 7.60
N GLY A 51 23.37 1.54 7.21
CA GLY A 51 24.27 1.61 6.05
C GLY A 51 23.60 1.53 4.67
N CYS A 52 22.26 1.43 4.63
CA CYS A 52 21.50 1.45 3.39
C CYS A 52 20.85 2.82 3.11
N LEU A 53 20.49 3.56 4.15
CA LEU A 53 19.80 4.84 4.09
C LEU A 53 20.27 5.77 5.20
N ASP A 54 20.65 6.99 4.83
CA ASP A 54 20.99 8.09 5.74
C ASP A 54 19.89 9.15 5.76
N LEU A 55 18.65 8.71 5.95
CA LEU A 55 17.48 9.57 6.03
C LEU A 55 16.91 9.56 7.45
N ALA A 56 16.40 10.73 7.88
CA ALA A 56 15.55 10.83 9.05
C ALA A 56 14.06 10.82 8.65
N PHE A 57 13.20 10.35 9.54
CA PHE A 57 11.77 10.53 9.37
C PHE A 57 11.39 11.99 9.51
N GLU A 58 10.51 12.44 8.63
CA GLU A 58 9.98 13.81 8.64
C GLU A 58 8.45 13.78 8.93
N ASP A 59 7.94 14.88 9.44
CA ASP A 59 6.49 15.19 9.46
C ASP A 59 6.28 16.36 8.50
N VAL A 60 5.91 16.07 7.26
CA VAL A 60 5.88 17.03 6.15
C VAL A 60 4.47 17.02 5.55
N ASP A 61 4.01 18.20 5.17
CA ASP A 61 2.74 18.35 4.47
C ASP A 61 2.83 17.74 3.05
N PRO A 62 1.79 17.06 2.54
CA PRO A 62 1.76 16.55 1.17
C PRO A 62 2.12 17.58 0.09
N ALA A 63 1.77 18.86 0.28
CA ALA A 63 2.11 19.94 -0.65
C ALA A 63 3.63 20.15 -0.76
N ASP A 64 4.32 20.26 0.38
CA ASP A 64 5.76 20.47 0.43
C ASP A 64 6.53 19.26 -0.11
N LEU A 65 5.98 18.08 0.09
CA LEU A 65 6.56 16.84 -0.40
C LEU A 65 6.50 16.74 -1.93
N ALA A 66 5.46 17.30 -2.53
CA ALA A 66 5.29 17.30 -3.98
C ALA A 66 6.35 18.14 -4.74
N GLU A 67 6.95 19.11 -4.09
CA GLU A 67 8.08 19.86 -4.67
C GLU A 67 9.38 19.04 -4.73
N ARG A 68 9.47 18.03 -3.87
CA ARG A 68 10.69 17.21 -3.67
C ARG A 68 10.67 15.90 -4.44
N ALA A 69 9.49 15.33 -4.71
CA ALA A 69 9.33 13.99 -5.25
C ALA A 69 8.58 13.97 -6.58
N ASP A 70 8.99 13.09 -7.49
CA ASP A 70 8.31 12.82 -8.76
C ASP A 70 7.22 11.74 -8.60
N LEU A 71 7.43 10.82 -7.64
CA LEU A 71 6.51 9.73 -7.31
C LEU A 71 6.45 9.53 -5.80
N VAL A 72 5.24 9.32 -5.30
CA VAL A 72 4.97 9.14 -3.88
C VAL A 72 4.31 7.78 -3.65
N PHE A 73 4.86 7.00 -2.72
CA PHE A 73 4.17 5.84 -2.16
C PHE A 73 3.41 6.24 -0.89
N THR A 74 2.13 5.88 -0.81
CA THR A 74 1.33 6.10 0.39
C THR A 74 1.11 4.77 1.12
N ALA A 75 1.81 4.58 2.24
CA ALA A 75 1.72 3.42 3.11
C ALA A 75 0.99 3.76 4.43
N VAL A 76 -0.15 4.41 4.28
CA VAL A 76 -1.00 4.90 5.38
C VAL A 76 -2.17 3.96 5.66
N PRO A 77 -2.82 4.05 6.83
CA PRO A 77 -4.07 3.35 7.08
C PRO A 77 -5.14 3.68 6.03
N HIS A 78 -6.06 2.75 5.83
CA HIS A 78 -7.24 2.98 5.00
C HIS A 78 -7.97 4.25 5.45
N GLN A 79 -8.64 4.93 4.52
CA GLN A 79 -9.39 6.18 4.72
C GLN A 79 -8.50 7.45 4.89
N ALA A 80 -7.18 7.29 5.03
CA ALA A 80 -6.28 8.43 5.12
C ALA A 80 -5.74 8.87 3.74
N ALA A 81 -5.61 7.95 2.80
CA ALA A 81 -5.03 8.23 1.48
C ALA A 81 -5.92 9.15 0.63
N MET A 82 -7.25 8.96 0.68
CA MET A 82 -8.19 9.81 -0.07
C MET A 82 -8.15 11.29 0.33
N GLY A 83 -7.66 11.61 1.53
CA GLY A 83 -7.50 13.00 1.99
C GLY A 83 -6.25 13.70 1.43
N MET A 84 -5.21 12.95 1.05
CA MET A 84 -3.92 13.52 0.62
C MET A 84 -3.60 13.32 -0.87
N ILE A 85 -4.07 12.23 -1.47
CA ILE A 85 -3.76 11.90 -2.87
C ILE A 85 -4.25 12.96 -3.86
N PRO A 86 -5.44 13.58 -3.71
CA PRO A 86 -5.87 14.64 -4.63
C PRO A 86 -4.88 15.81 -4.70
N GLU A 87 -4.27 16.17 -3.58
CA GLU A 87 -3.29 17.25 -3.51
C GLU A 87 -1.98 16.87 -4.20
N LEU A 88 -1.44 15.69 -3.93
CA LEU A 88 -0.25 15.16 -4.59
C LEU A 88 -0.40 15.10 -6.11
N LEU A 89 -1.54 14.63 -6.60
CA LEU A 89 -1.84 14.55 -8.05
C LEU A 89 -1.99 15.94 -8.69
N ARG A 90 -2.62 16.91 -7.99
CA ARG A 90 -2.72 18.30 -8.45
C ARG A 90 -1.38 18.98 -8.53
N ALA A 91 -0.47 18.66 -7.63
CA ALA A 91 0.90 19.16 -7.62
C ALA A 91 1.81 18.46 -8.66
N GLY A 92 1.30 17.48 -9.41
CA GLY A 92 2.01 16.82 -10.51
C GLY A 92 2.75 15.54 -10.15
N CYS A 93 2.70 15.08 -8.89
CA CYS A 93 3.27 13.80 -8.50
C CYS A 93 2.47 12.64 -9.10
N ARG A 94 3.16 11.54 -9.33
CA ARG A 94 2.53 10.23 -9.50
C ARG A 94 2.41 9.55 -8.14
N VAL A 95 1.37 8.75 -7.95
CA VAL A 95 1.12 8.11 -6.65
C VAL A 95 0.92 6.61 -6.82
N VAL A 96 1.57 5.83 -5.95
CA VAL A 96 1.26 4.42 -5.71
C VAL A 96 0.67 4.29 -4.33
N ASP A 97 -0.64 4.06 -4.27
CA ASP A 97 -1.38 3.93 -3.01
C ASP A 97 -1.45 2.47 -2.55
N LEU A 98 -0.98 2.23 -1.33
CA LEU A 98 -1.03 0.92 -0.70
C LEU A 98 -2.24 0.74 0.23
N SER A 99 -3.07 1.77 0.38
CA SER A 99 -4.34 1.68 1.10
C SER A 99 -5.42 0.96 0.28
N ALA A 100 -6.62 0.83 0.81
CA ALA A 100 -7.76 0.29 0.06
C ALA A 100 -8.54 1.34 -0.71
N ASP A 101 -8.22 2.64 -0.53
CA ASP A 101 -9.10 3.74 -0.86
C ASP A 101 -9.44 3.84 -2.36
N PHE A 102 -8.54 3.41 -3.24
CA PHE A 102 -8.72 3.51 -4.70
C PHE A 102 -8.76 2.15 -5.42
N ARG A 103 -8.89 1.02 -4.67
CA ARG A 103 -8.88 -0.32 -5.26
C ARG A 103 -10.19 -0.69 -5.96
N ILE A 104 -11.31 -0.14 -5.51
CA ILE A 104 -12.67 -0.45 -6.01
C ILE A 104 -13.13 0.77 -6.81
N SER A 105 -13.29 0.60 -8.12
CA SER A 105 -13.68 1.69 -9.03
C SER A 105 -15.17 2.07 -8.92
N ASP A 106 -16.02 1.15 -8.48
CA ASP A 106 -17.44 1.42 -8.24
C ASP A 106 -17.65 2.04 -6.86
N LEU A 107 -18.09 3.30 -6.84
CA LEU A 107 -18.29 4.09 -5.63
C LEU A 107 -19.26 3.41 -4.66
N SER A 108 -20.37 2.90 -5.17
CA SER A 108 -21.41 2.30 -4.31
C SER A 108 -20.91 1.04 -3.63
N THR A 109 -20.08 0.26 -4.31
CA THR A 109 -19.43 -0.92 -3.77
C THR A 109 -18.39 -0.53 -2.72
N TYR A 110 -17.57 0.51 -3.00
CA TYR A 110 -16.59 0.97 -2.02
C TYR A 110 -17.27 1.42 -0.72
N GLU A 111 -18.32 2.26 -0.81
CA GLU A 111 -19.02 2.80 0.36
C GLU A 111 -19.79 1.73 1.13
N ALA A 112 -20.27 0.69 0.47
CA ALA A 112 -20.90 -0.45 1.15
C ALA A 112 -19.93 -1.27 2.02
N TRP A 113 -18.63 -1.25 1.71
CA TRP A 113 -17.61 -2.05 2.40
C TRP A 113 -16.74 -1.23 3.36
N TYR A 114 -16.58 0.07 3.11
CA TYR A 114 -15.68 0.93 3.88
C TYR A 114 -16.44 2.11 4.49
N GLN A 115 -16.47 3.25 3.81
CA GLN A 115 -17.10 4.50 4.25
C GLN A 115 -17.34 5.42 3.06
N GLU A 116 -17.94 6.59 3.28
CA GLU A 116 -18.05 7.65 2.28
C GLU A 116 -16.67 8.01 1.70
N HIS A 117 -16.61 8.10 0.36
CA HIS A 117 -15.37 8.36 -0.36
C HIS A 117 -15.22 9.85 -0.67
N THR A 118 -14.21 10.51 -0.07
CA THR A 118 -14.02 11.97 -0.18
C THR A 118 -13.33 12.43 -1.47
N ALA A 119 -12.88 11.50 -2.33
CA ALA A 119 -12.20 11.77 -3.60
C ALA A 119 -12.71 10.82 -4.70
N ALA A 120 -14.02 10.64 -4.79
CA ALA A 120 -14.68 9.67 -5.68
C ALA A 120 -14.36 9.90 -7.16
N GLU A 121 -14.10 11.15 -7.56
CA GLU A 121 -13.72 11.51 -8.93
C GLU A 121 -12.44 10.83 -9.41
N LEU A 122 -11.54 10.45 -8.49
CA LEU A 122 -10.27 9.77 -8.80
C LEU A 122 -10.42 8.24 -8.95
N LEU A 123 -11.55 7.65 -8.56
CA LEU A 123 -11.76 6.20 -8.67
C LEU A 123 -11.65 5.70 -10.10
N SER A 124 -12.14 6.49 -11.07
CA SER A 124 -12.04 6.14 -12.50
C SER A 124 -10.65 6.35 -13.10
N GLU A 125 -9.80 7.17 -12.47
CA GLU A 125 -8.41 7.42 -12.88
C GLU A 125 -7.46 6.35 -12.36
N ALA A 126 -7.78 5.73 -11.23
CA ALA A 126 -6.92 4.77 -10.56
C ALA A 126 -6.76 3.48 -11.38
N VAL A 127 -5.50 3.10 -11.63
CA VAL A 127 -5.16 1.82 -12.26
C VAL A 127 -4.86 0.79 -11.18
N TYR A 128 -5.48 -0.37 -11.26
CA TYR A 128 -5.22 -1.47 -10.31
C TYR A 128 -3.78 -1.97 -10.45
N GLY A 129 -3.02 -1.91 -9.37
CA GLY A 129 -1.58 -2.09 -9.35
C GLY A 129 -1.13 -3.55 -9.29
N LEU A 130 -1.69 -4.43 -10.13
CA LEU A 130 -1.26 -5.82 -10.29
C LEU A 130 -0.57 -5.97 -11.65
N PRO A 131 0.79 -5.88 -11.71
CA PRO A 131 1.52 -5.80 -12.97
C PRO A 131 1.31 -7.00 -13.89
N GLU A 132 1.03 -8.17 -13.34
CA GLU A 132 0.78 -9.40 -14.10
C GLU A 132 -0.43 -9.26 -15.01
N LEU A 133 -1.45 -8.51 -14.57
CA LEU A 133 -2.70 -8.31 -15.32
C LEU A 133 -2.77 -6.93 -16.00
N PHE A 134 -2.19 -5.89 -15.38
CA PHE A 134 -2.37 -4.49 -15.79
C PHE A 134 -1.08 -3.80 -16.25
N ARG A 135 -0.03 -4.56 -16.58
CA ARG A 135 1.30 -4.04 -16.96
C ARG A 135 1.28 -2.94 -18.01
N LYS A 136 0.37 -3.02 -18.99
CA LYS A 136 0.30 -2.03 -20.08
C LYS A 136 -0.29 -0.68 -19.62
N GLN A 137 -1.08 -0.66 -18.55
CA GLN A 137 -1.77 0.52 -18.06
C GLN A 137 -0.94 1.28 -17.01
N ILE A 138 -0.21 0.55 -16.16
CA ILE A 138 0.56 1.10 -15.03
C ILE A 138 1.57 2.19 -15.44
N PRO A 139 2.36 2.06 -16.53
CA PRO A 139 3.36 3.07 -16.89
C PRO A 139 2.78 4.45 -17.19
N ALA A 140 1.55 4.53 -17.69
CA ALA A 140 0.87 5.79 -18.00
C ALA A 140 0.04 6.33 -16.82
N ALA A 141 -0.20 5.52 -15.80
CA ALA A 141 -1.07 5.89 -14.68
C ALA A 141 -0.45 7.00 -13.82
N ARG A 142 -1.27 7.96 -13.42
CA ARG A 142 -0.93 8.96 -12.41
C ARG A 142 -1.19 8.42 -11.00
N LEU A 143 -2.23 7.60 -10.86
CA LEU A 143 -2.62 6.93 -9.62
C LEU A 143 -2.64 5.42 -9.84
N VAL A 144 -1.86 4.70 -9.05
CA VAL A 144 -1.84 3.24 -9.02
C VAL A 144 -2.37 2.78 -7.67
N ALA A 145 -3.49 2.04 -7.67
CA ALA A 145 -4.06 1.43 -6.47
C ALA A 145 -3.46 0.04 -6.27
N ASN A 146 -2.47 -0.07 -5.37
CA ASN A 146 -1.78 -1.34 -5.10
C ASN A 146 -2.73 -2.33 -4.40
N PRO A 147 -2.86 -3.58 -4.89
CA PRO A 147 -3.80 -4.55 -4.32
C PRO A 147 -3.44 -4.99 -2.90
N GLY A 148 -4.42 -5.48 -2.16
CA GLY A 148 -4.21 -6.18 -0.91
C GLY A 148 -3.58 -7.56 -1.11
N CYS A 149 -2.99 -8.12 -0.03
CA CYS A 149 -2.29 -9.41 -0.09
C CYS A 149 -3.21 -10.57 -0.51
N TYR A 150 -4.40 -10.68 0.06
CA TYR A 150 -5.35 -11.73 -0.31
C TYR A 150 -5.89 -11.58 -1.73
N PRO A 151 -6.39 -10.40 -2.16
CA PRO A 151 -6.81 -10.22 -3.55
C PRO A 151 -5.69 -10.49 -4.55
N THR A 152 -4.44 -10.15 -4.25
CA THR A 152 -3.28 -10.47 -5.12
C THR A 152 -3.14 -11.98 -5.31
N SER A 153 -3.12 -12.75 -4.22
CA SER A 153 -2.94 -14.21 -4.29
C SER A 153 -4.11 -14.89 -5.04
N VAL A 154 -5.34 -14.45 -4.78
CA VAL A 154 -6.53 -14.99 -5.43
C VAL A 154 -6.58 -14.63 -6.91
N ALA A 155 -6.36 -13.36 -7.24
CA ALA A 155 -6.39 -12.90 -8.64
C ALA A 155 -5.34 -13.61 -9.50
N LEU A 156 -4.10 -13.73 -9.01
CA LEU A 156 -3.03 -14.43 -9.75
C LEU A 156 -3.32 -15.92 -9.95
N ALA A 157 -3.92 -16.58 -8.96
CA ALA A 157 -4.28 -18.00 -9.09
C ALA A 157 -5.49 -18.21 -10.00
N MET A 158 -6.49 -17.33 -9.95
CA MET A 158 -7.77 -17.55 -10.63
C MET A 158 -7.82 -16.96 -12.04
N ALA A 159 -7.10 -15.86 -12.31
CA ALA A 159 -7.16 -15.19 -13.62
C ALA A 159 -6.95 -16.16 -14.81
N PRO A 160 -5.88 -16.97 -14.86
CA PRO A 160 -5.66 -17.86 -16.00
C PRO A 160 -6.74 -18.94 -16.14
N LEU A 161 -7.36 -19.36 -15.05
CA LEU A 161 -8.43 -20.37 -15.07
C LEU A 161 -9.73 -19.75 -15.59
N LEU A 162 -10.04 -18.52 -15.19
CA LEU A 162 -11.23 -17.80 -15.63
C LEU A 162 -11.12 -17.34 -17.08
N GLU A 163 -9.96 -16.82 -17.49
CA GLU A 163 -9.69 -16.40 -18.88
C GLU A 163 -9.85 -17.55 -19.88
N ASN A 164 -9.55 -18.77 -19.47
CA ASN A 164 -9.71 -19.97 -20.30
C ASN A 164 -11.03 -20.72 -20.04
N ALA A 165 -11.96 -20.15 -19.28
CA ALA A 165 -13.25 -20.74 -18.93
C ALA A 165 -13.15 -22.16 -18.34
N LEU A 166 -12.10 -22.43 -17.56
CA LEU A 166 -11.84 -23.74 -16.95
C LEU A 166 -12.58 -23.97 -15.63
N ILE A 167 -13.09 -22.91 -15.03
CA ILE A 167 -13.81 -22.96 -13.74
C ILE A 167 -15.05 -22.05 -13.79
N ASP A 168 -16.05 -22.40 -12.98
CA ASP A 168 -17.22 -21.55 -12.74
C ASP A 168 -16.92 -20.59 -11.59
N PRO A 169 -16.94 -19.25 -11.81
CA PRO A 169 -16.66 -18.27 -10.75
C PRO A 169 -17.62 -18.38 -9.56
N ALA A 170 -18.85 -18.90 -9.75
CA ALA A 170 -19.81 -19.08 -8.66
C ALA A 170 -19.41 -20.19 -7.67
N THR A 171 -18.47 -21.06 -8.04
CA THR A 171 -18.00 -22.17 -7.21
C THR A 171 -16.68 -21.90 -6.49
N ILE A 172 -16.11 -20.70 -6.64
CA ILE A 172 -14.82 -20.35 -6.03
C ILE A 172 -14.98 -20.22 -4.51
N ILE A 173 -14.18 -21.00 -3.78
CA ILE A 173 -14.04 -20.87 -2.33
C ILE A 173 -12.61 -20.47 -2.04
N VAL A 174 -12.43 -19.38 -1.26
CA VAL A 174 -11.14 -18.84 -0.90
C VAL A 174 -10.86 -19.11 0.57
N ASP A 175 -9.79 -19.86 0.84
CA ASP A 175 -9.25 -20.09 2.18
C ASP A 175 -7.82 -19.54 2.24
N SER A 176 -7.68 -18.25 2.52
CA SER A 176 -6.42 -17.52 2.55
C SER A 176 -5.84 -17.42 3.96
N LYS A 177 -4.53 -17.64 4.07
CA LYS A 177 -3.79 -17.59 5.33
C LYS A 177 -2.79 -16.44 5.31
N SER A 178 -2.67 -15.73 6.42
CA SER A 178 -1.72 -14.62 6.59
C SER A 178 -0.81 -14.86 7.79
N GLY A 179 0.46 -14.49 7.66
CA GLY A 179 1.33 -14.34 8.82
C GLY A 179 0.94 -13.12 9.66
N THR A 180 1.34 -13.10 10.92
CA THR A 180 1.01 -12.06 11.90
C THR A 180 1.45 -10.66 11.45
N SER A 181 2.54 -10.53 10.69
CA SER A 181 3.01 -9.26 10.14
C SER A 181 1.98 -8.57 9.24
N GLY A 182 1.07 -9.34 8.63
CA GLY A 182 -0.04 -8.79 7.83
C GLY A 182 -1.01 -7.90 8.62
N ALA A 183 -1.06 -8.03 9.94
CA ALA A 183 -1.85 -7.17 10.82
C ALA A 183 -1.21 -5.78 11.07
N GLY A 184 -0.02 -5.53 10.54
CA GLY A 184 0.73 -4.29 10.72
C GLY A 184 1.55 -4.24 12.01
N ARG A 185 2.27 -3.11 12.20
CA ARG A 185 3.24 -2.94 13.29
C ARG A 185 2.61 -2.51 14.62
N ALA A 186 1.37 -2.05 14.60
CA ALA A 186 0.71 -1.62 15.83
C ALA A 186 0.56 -2.78 16.81
N ALA A 187 1.02 -2.59 18.06
CA ALA A 187 0.89 -3.58 19.11
C ALA A 187 -0.59 -3.76 19.50
N LYS A 188 -1.07 -5.01 19.39
CA LYS A 188 -2.41 -5.43 19.79
C LYS A 188 -2.30 -6.75 20.52
N VAL A 189 -3.17 -7.00 21.50
CA VAL A 189 -3.16 -8.27 22.25
C VAL A 189 -3.18 -9.46 21.29
N ASP A 190 -4.06 -9.45 20.31
CA ASP A 190 -4.23 -10.51 19.31
C ASP A 190 -3.00 -10.79 18.44
N THR A 191 -1.99 -9.92 18.46
CA THR A 191 -0.75 -10.04 17.67
C THR A 191 0.51 -10.13 18.51
N LEU A 192 0.36 -10.22 19.85
CA LEU A 192 1.50 -10.48 20.73
C LEU A 192 2.07 -11.87 20.48
N PHE A 193 3.38 -12.00 20.63
CA PHE A 193 4.09 -13.27 20.36
C PHE A 193 3.48 -14.46 21.14
N CYS A 194 3.18 -14.30 22.42
CA CYS A 194 2.58 -15.35 23.24
C CYS A 194 1.16 -15.73 22.83
N GLU A 195 0.43 -14.85 22.13
CA GLU A 195 -0.94 -15.11 21.67
C GLU A 195 -0.99 -15.77 20.28
N VAL A 196 0.04 -15.58 19.47
CA VAL A 196 0.07 -16.09 18.09
C VAL A 196 1.04 -17.23 17.88
N ASN A 197 1.97 -17.47 18.83
CA ASN A 197 2.98 -18.52 18.70
C ASN A 197 2.29 -19.90 18.63
N GLU A 198 2.67 -20.70 17.62
CA GLU A 198 2.09 -22.01 17.35
C GLU A 198 0.54 -22.03 17.21
N GLY A 199 -0.06 -20.84 17.09
CA GLY A 199 -1.50 -20.63 16.98
C GLY A 199 -1.94 -20.30 15.54
N PHE A 200 -3.19 -20.62 15.24
CA PHE A 200 -3.85 -20.23 14.01
C PHE A 200 -5.34 -20.01 14.28
N LYS A 201 -5.86 -18.83 13.91
CA LYS A 201 -7.27 -18.51 14.10
C LYS A 201 -7.88 -17.83 12.88
N ALA A 202 -9.14 -18.13 12.63
CA ALA A 202 -9.92 -17.40 11.63
C ALA A 202 -10.29 -15.99 12.14
N TYR A 203 -10.39 -15.03 11.24
CA TYR A 203 -10.83 -13.67 11.53
C TYR A 203 -11.67 -13.09 10.39
N SER A 204 -12.43 -12.02 10.68
CA SER A 204 -13.27 -11.33 9.69
C SER A 204 -14.25 -12.25 8.95
N LEU A 205 -14.91 -13.17 9.67
CA LEU A 205 -15.90 -14.08 9.14
C LEU A 205 -17.31 -13.45 9.22
N PRO A 206 -18.15 -13.67 8.19
CA PRO A 206 -17.91 -14.25 6.87
C PRO A 206 -17.47 -13.20 5.83
N ARG A 207 -17.22 -11.98 6.24
CA ARG A 207 -16.85 -10.86 5.36
C ARG A 207 -15.40 -10.45 5.61
N HIS A 208 -14.61 -10.39 4.51
CA HIS A 208 -13.21 -9.97 4.53
C HIS A 208 -12.95 -9.00 3.38
#